data_edae5a8cf0bdc13d80d14111369d1ef1
#
_entry.id   edae5a8cf0bdc13d80d14111369d1ef1
#
_cell.length_a   1.000
_cell.length_b   1.000
_cell.length_c   1.000
_cell.angle_alpha   90.00
_cell.angle_beta   90.00
_cell.angle_gamma   90.00
#
_symmetry.space_group_name_H-M   'P 1'
#
loop_
_entity.id
_entity.type
_entity.pdbx_description
1 polymer ?
#
loop_
_entity_poly.entity_id
_entity_poly.type
_entity_poly.pdbx_seq_one_letter_code
_entity_poly.pdbx_strand_id
1 'polypeptide(L)'
;MTLSIKSIDSFEKDCIIEEIASLVFAGFKSKFTKMLFKETEAHDIIYAFCHYIYTEKGENLLIAIQDELVCGCMFVTSKSDSHQKLYQNLRKFLPFSQCLKLIFLLSLLSHKPVQNERYIDFITVSPNFRGQGIGKTLISHCLETFHDEKITLYVAKNNNRAYKLYRNLGFQVIQKENSTLMGVLTGIKEWRKMEWIQ
;
A
#
# COMPACT_ATOMS: atom_id res chain seq x y z
N MET A 1 -20.36 5.99 16.08
CA MET A 1 -19.06 5.91 15.39
C MET A 1 -19.33 5.78 13.90
N THR A 2 -19.00 6.79 13.12
CA THR A 2 -19.25 6.78 11.67
C THR A 2 -17.94 6.52 10.94
N LEU A 3 -17.83 5.35 10.33
CA LEU A 3 -16.68 5.00 9.44
C LEU A 3 -17.03 5.41 8.01
N SER A 4 -16.17 6.20 7.37
CA SER A 4 -16.30 6.60 5.97
C SER A 4 -15.01 6.31 5.21
N ILE A 5 -15.15 6.00 3.91
CA ILE A 5 -14.02 5.85 2.99
C ILE A 5 -14.06 7.02 2.01
N LYS A 6 -12.93 7.70 1.83
CA LYS A 6 -12.77 8.82 0.90
C LYS A 6 -11.46 8.68 0.13
N SER A 7 -11.40 9.23 -1.08
CA SER A 7 -10.13 9.40 -1.79
C SER A 7 -9.29 10.49 -1.13
N ILE A 8 -7.96 10.38 -1.17
CA ILE A 8 -7.05 11.31 -0.50
C ILE A 8 -7.15 12.74 -1.05
N ASP A 9 -7.48 12.91 -2.31
CA ASP A 9 -7.67 14.23 -2.97
C ASP A 9 -8.87 15.03 -2.41
N SER A 10 -9.70 14.40 -1.58
CA SER A 10 -10.77 15.08 -0.85
C SER A 10 -10.26 15.89 0.38
N PHE A 11 -8.96 15.88 0.66
CA PHE A 11 -8.36 16.48 1.86
C PHE A 11 -7.34 17.55 1.51
N GLU A 12 -7.10 18.46 2.45
CA GLU A 12 -5.98 19.40 2.35
C GLU A 12 -4.63 18.68 2.40
N LYS A 13 -3.75 19.05 1.47
CA LYS A 13 -2.54 18.30 1.12
C LYS A 13 -1.60 18.07 2.30
N ASP A 14 -1.20 19.14 2.98
CA ASP A 14 -0.05 19.05 3.88
C ASP A 14 -0.37 18.27 5.16
N CYS A 15 -1.58 18.43 5.69
CA CYS A 15 -2.02 17.69 6.88
C CYS A 15 -2.19 16.19 6.58
N ILE A 16 -2.88 15.85 5.49
CA ILE A 16 -3.22 14.46 5.20
C ILE A 16 -1.99 13.62 4.82
N ILE A 17 -1.01 14.20 4.12
CA ILE A 17 0.18 13.46 3.69
C ILE A 17 1.00 13.00 4.91
N GLU A 18 1.16 13.86 5.92
CA GLU A 18 1.90 13.52 7.14
C GLU A 18 1.22 12.39 7.93
N GLU A 19 -0.11 12.45 8.07
CA GLU A 19 -0.88 11.40 8.73
C GLU A 19 -0.76 10.06 7.99
N ILE A 20 -0.89 10.07 6.65
CA ILE A 20 -0.74 8.86 5.84
C ILE A 20 0.70 8.34 5.87
N ALA A 21 1.71 9.20 5.80
CA ALA A 21 3.11 8.79 5.90
C ALA A 21 3.39 8.11 7.24
N SER A 22 2.91 8.67 8.34
CA SER A 22 3.02 8.08 9.67
C SER A 22 2.31 6.73 9.76
N LEU A 23 1.13 6.60 9.18
CA LEU A 23 0.35 5.37 9.13
C LEU A 23 1.05 4.28 8.30
N VAL A 24 1.56 4.63 7.11
CA VAL A 24 2.32 3.72 6.23
C VAL A 24 3.64 3.33 6.89
N PHE A 25 4.34 4.26 7.53
CA PHE A 25 5.55 3.96 8.30
C PHE A 25 5.27 2.92 9.39
N ALA A 26 4.25 3.13 10.21
CA ALA A 26 3.88 2.18 11.26
C ALA A 26 3.53 0.78 10.73
N GLY A 27 2.95 0.69 9.52
CA GLY A 27 2.58 -0.57 8.87
C GLY A 27 3.71 -1.30 8.16
N PHE A 28 4.69 -0.56 7.63
CA PHE A 28 5.67 -1.09 6.67
C PHE A 28 7.14 -0.81 7.01
N LYS A 29 7.44 -0.15 8.12
CA LYS A 29 8.79 0.23 8.57
C LYS A 29 9.81 -0.88 8.34
N SER A 30 9.52 -2.11 8.74
CA SER A 30 10.45 -3.24 8.62
C SER A 30 10.85 -3.59 7.18
N LYS A 31 10.01 -3.27 6.19
CA LYS A 31 10.34 -3.51 4.77
C LYS A 31 11.38 -2.50 4.26
N PHE A 32 11.36 -1.28 4.80
CA PHE A 32 12.29 -0.21 4.42
C PHE A 32 13.60 -0.29 5.19
N THR A 33 13.52 -0.54 6.50
CA THR A 33 14.67 -0.38 7.41
C THR A 33 15.55 -1.62 7.55
N LYS A 34 15.17 -2.77 7.00
CA LYS A 34 15.96 -3.99 7.20
C LYS A 34 17.36 -3.90 6.64
N MET A 35 17.52 -3.39 5.39
CA MET A 35 18.84 -3.31 4.75
C MET A 35 19.07 -2.02 3.93
N LEU A 36 18.03 -1.36 3.47
CA LEU A 36 18.17 -0.30 2.47
C LEU A 36 18.29 1.09 3.09
N PHE A 37 17.56 1.36 4.17
CA PHE A 37 17.48 2.67 4.78
C PHE A 37 17.69 2.60 6.28
N LYS A 38 18.26 3.66 6.85
CA LYS A 38 18.30 3.85 8.30
C LYS A 38 16.89 4.18 8.80
N GLU A 39 16.62 3.84 10.04
CA GLU A 39 15.32 4.15 10.65
C GLU A 39 15.01 5.65 10.66
N THR A 40 16.03 6.49 10.86
CA THR A 40 15.94 7.95 10.83
C THR A 40 15.60 8.51 9.43
N GLU A 41 15.90 7.78 8.37
CA GLU A 41 15.63 8.18 6.98
C GLU A 41 14.27 7.67 6.48
N ALA A 42 13.78 6.59 7.08
CA ALA A 42 12.64 5.84 6.54
C ALA A 42 11.34 6.64 6.56
N HIS A 43 11.15 7.54 7.53
CA HIS A 43 9.97 8.40 7.57
C HIS A 43 9.97 9.39 6.41
N ASP A 44 11.07 10.08 6.16
CA ASP A 44 11.20 11.07 5.06
C ASP A 44 11.01 10.39 3.70
N ILE A 45 11.52 9.16 3.56
CA ILE A 45 11.39 8.36 2.34
C ILE A 45 9.91 7.99 2.10
N ILE A 46 9.21 7.55 3.14
CA ILE A 46 7.79 7.22 3.06
C ILE A 46 6.95 8.48 2.83
N TYR A 47 7.29 9.60 3.47
CA TYR A 47 6.66 10.89 3.21
C TYR A 47 6.79 11.31 1.75
N ALA A 48 8.00 11.26 1.18
CA ALA A 48 8.23 11.57 -0.23
C ALA A 48 7.41 10.65 -1.18
N PHE A 49 7.29 9.38 -0.83
CA PHE A 49 6.48 8.43 -1.59
C PHE A 49 4.98 8.73 -1.47
N CYS A 50 4.48 9.02 -0.28
CA CYS A 50 3.08 9.42 -0.06
C CYS A 50 2.74 10.74 -0.77
N HIS A 51 3.68 11.70 -0.77
CA HIS A 51 3.54 12.94 -1.53
C HIS A 51 3.45 12.69 -3.05
N TYR A 52 4.25 11.76 -3.57
CA TYR A 52 4.15 11.36 -4.96
C TYR A 52 2.78 10.75 -5.27
N ILE A 53 2.30 9.83 -4.42
CA ILE A 53 0.96 9.22 -4.60
C ILE A 53 -0.11 10.29 -4.58
N TYR A 54 -0.11 11.19 -3.61
CA TYR A 54 -1.08 12.29 -3.54
C TYR A 54 -1.10 13.13 -4.82
N THR A 55 0.09 13.52 -5.30
CA THR A 55 0.20 14.46 -6.44
C THR A 55 -0.17 13.84 -7.79
N GLU A 56 0.16 12.56 -7.99
CA GLU A 56 0.07 11.91 -9.29
C GLU A 56 -1.02 10.82 -9.37
N LYS A 57 -1.53 10.37 -8.22
CA LYS A 57 -2.39 9.18 -8.12
C LYS A 57 -3.37 9.26 -6.94
N GLY A 58 -3.79 10.46 -6.55
CA GLY A 58 -4.62 10.65 -5.37
C GLY A 58 -5.92 9.85 -5.42
N GLU A 59 -6.55 9.75 -6.58
CA GLU A 59 -7.78 8.96 -6.79
C GLU A 59 -7.63 7.46 -6.41
N ASN A 60 -6.41 6.93 -6.47
CA ASN A 60 -6.09 5.53 -6.19
C ASN A 60 -5.78 5.25 -4.70
N LEU A 61 -5.68 6.29 -3.86
CA LEU A 61 -5.41 6.15 -2.44
C LEU A 61 -6.67 6.42 -1.61
N LEU A 62 -7.25 5.35 -1.10
CA LEU A 62 -8.45 5.36 -0.28
C LEU A 62 -8.11 5.51 1.19
N ILE A 63 -8.77 6.44 1.88
CA ILE A 63 -8.56 6.76 3.28
C ILE A 63 -9.80 6.37 4.08
N ALA A 64 -9.60 5.59 5.13
CA ALA A 64 -10.64 5.28 6.11
C ALA A 64 -10.59 6.28 7.26
N ILE A 65 -11.73 6.91 7.55
CA ILE A 65 -11.89 7.90 8.61
C ILE A 65 -12.97 7.43 9.57
N GLN A 66 -12.65 7.48 10.85
CA GLN A 66 -13.59 7.21 11.92
C GLN A 66 -13.53 8.35 12.95
N ASP A 67 -14.67 8.99 13.20
CA ASP A 67 -14.79 10.11 14.15
C ASP A 67 -13.71 11.20 13.89
N GLU A 68 -13.56 11.62 12.61
CA GLU A 68 -12.61 12.61 12.09
C GLU A 68 -11.12 12.19 12.12
N LEU A 69 -10.79 10.99 12.59
CA LEU A 69 -9.44 10.48 12.65
C LEU A 69 -9.14 9.54 11.47
N VAL A 70 -7.96 9.68 10.87
CA VAL A 70 -7.45 8.74 9.88
C VAL A 70 -7.11 7.42 10.57
N CYS A 71 -7.85 6.37 10.25
CA CYS A 71 -7.71 5.07 10.90
C CYS A 71 -7.14 3.97 10.00
N GLY A 72 -7.07 4.22 8.68
CA GLY A 72 -6.48 3.28 7.73
C GLY A 72 -6.37 3.87 6.34
N CYS A 73 -5.57 3.25 5.48
CA CYS A 73 -5.52 3.57 4.05
C CYS A 73 -5.24 2.33 3.20
N MET A 74 -5.60 2.43 1.92
CA MET A 74 -5.38 1.40 0.91
C MET A 74 -5.05 2.05 -0.43
N PHE A 75 -3.97 1.60 -1.06
CA PHE A 75 -3.55 2.04 -2.39
C PHE A 75 -3.84 0.94 -3.42
N VAL A 76 -4.53 1.32 -4.48
CA VAL A 76 -4.96 0.43 -5.55
C VAL A 76 -4.36 0.91 -6.87
N THR A 77 -3.80 0.02 -7.65
CA THR A 77 -3.18 0.35 -8.94
C THR A 77 -3.81 -0.44 -10.08
N SER A 78 -3.68 0.09 -11.29
CA SER A 78 -4.15 -0.49 -12.54
C SER A 78 -3.07 -0.48 -13.61
N LYS A 79 -3.34 -1.11 -14.76
CA LYS A 79 -2.42 -1.09 -15.91
C LYS A 79 -2.15 0.33 -16.43
N SER A 80 -3.10 1.23 -16.34
CA SER A 80 -2.97 2.62 -16.81
C SER A 80 -2.04 3.48 -15.95
N ASP A 81 -1.71 3.01 -14.74
CA ASP A 81 -0.87 3.75 -13.81
C ASP A 81 0.58 3.84 -14.28
N SER A 82 1.00 5.06 -14.65
CA SER A 82 2.37 5.36 -15.07
C SER A 82 3.22 5.83 -13.89
N HIS A 83 4.48 5.40 -13.85
CA HIS A 83 5.47 5.86 -12.87
C HIS A 83 6.47 6.90 -13.46
N GLN A 84 6.13 7.51 -14.60
CA GLN A 84 7.05 8.41 -15.33
C GLN A 84 7.56 9.58 -14.49
N LYS A 85 6.74 10.13 -13.61
CA LYS A 85 7.10 11.28 -12.77
C LYS A 85 7.66 10.90 -11.39
N LEU A 86 7.76 9.61 -11.07
CA LEU A 86 8.19 9.14 -9.74
C LEU A 86 9.54 9.76 -9.35
N TYR A 87 10.56 9.61 -10.18
CA TYR A 87 11.89 10.14 -9.90
C TYR A 87 11.88 11.66 -9.68
N GLN A 88 11.19 12.41 -10.57
CA GLN A 88 11.12 13.87 -10.47
C GLN A 88 10.45 14.33 -9.17
N ASN A 89 9.39 13.65 -8.73
CA ASN A 89 8.71 13.96 -7.48
C ASN A 89 9.58 13.62 -6.26
N LEU A 90 10.21 12.46 -6.24
CA LEU A 90 11.08 12.04 -5.15
C LEU A 90 12.29 12.99 -4.98
N ARG A 91 12.86 13.49 -6.07
CA ARG A 91 14.01 14.42 -6.04
C ARG A 91 13.71 15.77 -5.38
N LYS A 92 12.47 16.12 -5.19
CA LYS A 92 12.07 17.33 -4.43
C LYS A 92 12.34 17.20 -2.93
N PHE A 93 12.38 15.96 -2.41
CA PHE A 93 12.47 15.66 -0.98
C PHE A 93 13.70 14.84 -0.61
N LEU A 94 14.24 14.05 -1.54
CA LEU A 94 15.26 13.05 -1.24
C LEU A 94 16.55 13.29 -2.04
N PRO A 95 17.72 12.98 -1.46
CA PRO A 95 19.00 12.90 -2.17
C PRO A 95 18.96 11.85 -3.29
N PHE A 96 19.80 12.00 -4.29
CA PHE A 96 19.89 11.10 -5.46
C PHE A 96 20.00 9.61 -5.06
N SER A 97 20.90 9.31 -4.10
CA SER A 97 21.14 7.94 -3.67
C SER A 97 19.91 7.29 -3.01
N GLN A 98 19.14 8.06 -2.24
CA GLN A 98 17.90 7.57 -1.62
C GLN A 98 16.79 7.35 -2.66
N CYS A 99 16.69 8.24 -3.65
CA CYS A 99 15.76 8.05 -4.77
C CYS A 99 16.02 6.75 -5.51
N LEU A 100 17.28 6.46 -5.85
CA LEU A 100 17.64 5.22 -6.56
C LEU A 100 17.34 3.98 -5.73
N LYS A 101 17.68 3.99 -4.43
CA LYS A 101 17.36 2.88 -3.52
C LYS A 101 15.85 2.65 -3.41
N LEU A 102 15.06 3.73 -3.29
CA LEU A 102 13.61 3.62 -3.20
C LEU A 102 13.00 3.09 -4.50
N ILE A 103 13.41 3.62 -5.66
CA ILE A 103 12.93 3.14 -6.96
C ILE A 103 13.29 1.66 -7.15
N PHE A 104 14.49 1.27 -6.77
CA PHE A 104 14.91 -0.14 -6.80
C PHE A 104 14.01 -1.01 -5.90
N LEU A 105 13.78 -0.60 -4.64
CA LEU A 105 12.91 -1.32 -3.73
C LEU A 105 11.48 -1.44 -4.28
N LEU A 106 10.91 -0.32 -4.76
CA LEU A 106 9.57 -0.32 -5.34
C LEU A 106 9.49 -1.21 -6.58
N SER A 107 10.52 -1.23 -7.44
CA SER A 107 10.56 -2.11 -8.63
C SER A 107 10.53 -3.60 -8.28
N LEU A 108 11.04 -3.97 -7.09
CA LEU A 108 11.01 -5.33 -6.59
C LEU A 108 9.70 -5.68 -5.89
N LEU A 109 9.06 -4.70 -5.23
CA LEU A 109 7.84 -4.90 -4.48
C LEU A 109 6.57 -4.77 -5.34
N SER A 110 6.63 -3.95 -6.40
CA SER A 110 5.45 -3.65 -7.21
C SER A 110 5.09 -4.80 -8.16
N HIS A 111 3.80 -5.11 -8.20
CA HIS A 111 3.20 -5.88 -9.27
C HIS A 111 2.83 -4.93 -10.44
N LYS A 112 2.94 -5.42 -11.67
CA LYS A 112 2.44 -4.69 -12.86
C LYS A 112 1.08 -5.27 -13.26
N PRO A 113 -0.02 -4.58 -12.96
CA PRO A 113 -1.34 -5.06 -13.31
C PRO A 113 -1.49 -5.26 -14.82
N VAL A 114 -2.21 -6.31 -15.22
CA VAL A 114 -2.58 -6.53 -16.62
C VAL A 114 -3.86 -5.78 -16.97
N GLN A 115 -4.30 -5.88 -18.23
CA GLN A 115 -5.57 -5.28 -18.64
C GLN A 115 -6.72 -5.85 -17.79
N ASN A 116 -7.61 -4.99 -17.33
CA ASN A 116 -8.77 -5.35 -16.49
C ASN A 116 -8.40 -5.96 -15.12
N GLU A 117 -7.24 -5.57 -14.58
CA GLU A 117 -6.78 -5.95 -13.24
C GLU A 117 -6.63 -4.70 -12.36
N ARG A 118 -7.23 -4.75 -11.18
CA ARG A 118 -6.96 -3.85 -10.05
C ARG A 118 -6.10 -4.57 -9.03
N TYR A 119 -4.99 -3.98 -8.70
CA TYR A 119 -4.04 -4.54 -7.75
C TYR A 119 -4.03 -3.73 -6.46
N ILE A 120 -4.35 -4.36 -5.34
CA ILE A 120 -4.20 -3.75 -4.01
C ILE A 120 -2.71 -3.82 -3.65
N ASP A 121 -2.01 -2.71 -3.83
CA ASP A 121 -0.56 -2.61 -3.63
C ASP A 121 -0.22 -2.63 -2.13
N PHE A 122 -0.92 -1.82 -1.35
CA PHE A 122 -0.83 -1.90 0.10
C PHE A 122 -2.14 -1.54 0.80
N ILE A 123 -2.30 -2.07 1.99
CA ILE A 123 -3.35 -1.71 2.94
C ILE A 123 -2.74 -1.65 4.34
N THR A 124 -3.06 -0.62 5.10
CA THR A 124 -2.64 -0.48 6.49
C THR A 124 -3.76 0.11 7.34
N VAL A 125 -3.79 -0.31 8.61
CA VAL A 125 -4.75 0.16 9.63
C VAL A 125 -3.94 0.56 10.85
N SER A 126 -4.21 1.75 11.36
CA SER A 126 -3.58 2.28 12.56
C SER A 126 -3.67 1.28 13.72
N PRO A 127 -2.58 1.08 14.49
CA PRO A 127 -2.56 0.14 15.61
C PRO A 127 -3.75 0.30 16.57
N ASN A 128 -4.15 1.54 16.85
CA ASN A 128 -5.22 1.88 17.77
C ASN A 128 -6.62 1.48 17.27
N PHE A 129 -6.77 1.27 15.96
CA PHE A 129 -8.04 0.93 15.29
C PHE A 129 -8.08 -0.51 14.77
N ARG A 130 -7.05 -1.32 15.05
CA ARG A 130 -7.02 -2.72 14.62
C ARG A 130 -8.08 -3.56 15.33
N GLY A 131 -8.66 -4.51 14.61
CA GLY A 131 -9.71 -5.40 15.15
C GLY A 131 -11.13 -4.82 15.02
N GLN A 132 -11.29 -3.57 14.60
CA GLN A 132 -12.58 -2.88 14.45
C GLN A 132 -13.21 -2.99 13.04
N GLY A 133 -12.70 -3.88 12.19
CA GLY A 133 -13.27 -4.12 10.86
C GLY A 133 -12.79 -3.18 9.75
N ILE A 134 -11.98 -2.13 10.04
CA ILE A 134 -11.58 -1.11 9.07
C ILE A 134 -10.93 -1.68 7.81
N GLY A 135 -10.01 -2.65 7.96
CA GLY A 135 -9.40 -3.32 6.81
C GLY A 135 -10.42 -4.10 5.97
N LYS A 136 -11.44 -4.68 6.59
CA LYS A 136 -12.56 -5.32 5.88
C LYS A 136 -13.35 -4.27 5.09
N THR A 137 -13.70 -3.15 5.71
CA THR A 137 -14.46 -2.08 5.05
C THR A 137 -13.72 -1.48 3.86
N LEU A 138 -12.40 -1.21 3.99
CA LEU A 138 -11.57 -0.75 2.87
C LEU A 138 -11.60 -1.72 1.69
N ILE A 139 -11.43 -3.02 1.95
CA ILE A 139 -11.44 -4.04 0.90
C ILE A 139 -12.84 -4.16 0.30
N SER A 140 -13.90 -4.23 1.12
CA SER A 140 -15.28 -4.31 0.61
C SER A 140 -15.62 -3.13 -0.29
N HIS A 141 -15.23 -1.90 0.08
CA HIS A 141 -15.39 -0.72 -0.76
C HIS A 141 -14.65 -0.86 -2.12
N CYS A 142 -13.43 -1.40 -2.12
CA CYS A 142 -12.69 -1.67 -3.35
C CYS A 142 -13.40 -2.72 -4.23
N LEU A 143 -13.91 -3.81 -3.62
CA LEU A 143 -14.62 -4.87 -4.35
C LEU A 143 -15.93 -4.36 -4.96
N GLU A 144 -16.66 -3.49 -4.26
CA GLU A 144 -17.88 -2.85 -4.74
C GLU A 144 -17.60 -1.85 -5.87
N THR A 145 -16.54 -1.05 -5.73
CA THR A 145 -16.17 -0.02 -6.71
C THR A 145 -15.67 -0.63 -8.03
N PHE A 146 -14.94 -1.73 -7.97
CA PHE A 146 -14.28 -2.36 -9.12
C PHE A 146 -14.83 -3.77 -9.41
N HIS A 147 -16.12 -4.00 -9.17
CA HIS A 147 -16.77 -5.32 -9.26
C HIS A 147 -16.65 -5.98 -10.64
N ASP A 148 -16.48 -5.21 -11.72
CA ASP A 148 -16.30 -5.70 -13.09
C ASP A 148 -14.83 -6.02 -13.44
N GLU A 149 -13.90 -5.76 -12.54
CA GLU A 149 -12.47 -5.96 -12.75
C GLU A 149 -11.93 -7.11 -11.88
N LYS A 150 -10.86 -7.71 -12.34
CA LYS A 150 -10.11 -8.72 -11.59
C LYS A 150 -9.36 -8.04 -10.44
N ILE A 151 -9.65 -8.40 -9.21
CA ILE A 151 -9.00 -7.80 -8.03
C ILE A 151 -7.97 -8.76 -7.46
N THR A 152 -6.72 -8.31 -7.37
CA THR A 152 -5.60 -9.10 -6.90
C THR A 152 -4.80 -8.39 -5.80
N LEU A 153 -4.06 -9.16 -5.03
CA LEU A 153 -3.12 -8.66 -4.01
C LEU A 153 -2.01 -9.68 -3.74
N TYR A 154 -0.94 -9.22 -3.10
CA TYR A 154 0.06 -10.11 -2.51
C TYR A 154 0.00 -10.08 -0.99
N VAL A 155 0.15 -11.25 -0.37
CA VAL A 155 0.28 -11.38 1.08
C VAL A 155 1.52 -12.19 1.44
N ALA A 156 2.30 -11.69 2.40
CA ALA A 156 3.43 -12.42 2.94
C ALA A 156 2.97 -13.70 3.64
N LYS A 157 3.69 -14.82 3.45
CA LYS A 157 3.35 -16.12 4.02
C LYS A 157 3.16 -16.09 5.55
N ASN A 158 3.96 -15.27 6.23
CA ASN A 158 3.93 -15.11 7.69
C ASN A 158 2.84 -14.13 8.17
N ASN A 159 2.17 -13.39 7.29
CA ASN A 159 1.06 -12.49 7.65
C ASN A 159 -0.27 -13.25 7.72
N ASN A 160 -0.39 -14.14 8.71
CA ASN A 160 -1.58 -14.98 8.88
C ASN A 160 -2.86 -14.17 9.13
N ARG A 161 -2.74 -12.99 9.76
CA ARG A 161 -3.90 -12.12 10.04
C ARG A 161 -4.50 -11.57 8.76
N ALA A 162 -3.68 -10.99 7.89
CA ALA A 162 -4.11 -10.47 6.59
C ALA A 162 -4.61 -11.63 5.69
N TYR A 163 -3.89 -12.75 5.66
CA TYR A 163 -4.31 -13.92 4.89
C TYR A 163 -5.71 -14.40 5.28
N LYS A 164 -6.01 -14.53 6.58
CA LYS A 164 -7.35 -14.91 7.05
C LYS A 164 -8.41 -13.89 6.65
N LEU A 165 -8.11 -12.59 6.75
CA LEU A 165 -9.02 -11.53 6.33
C LEU A 165 -9.37 -11.66 4.84
N TYR A 166 -8.37 -11.81 3.97
CA TYR A 166 -8.60 -11.93 2.53
C TYR A 166 -9.38 -13.20 2.17
N ARG A 167 -9.05 -14.34 2.80
CA ARG A 167 -9.80 -15.59 2.62
C ARG A 167 -11.28 -15.44 2.98
N ASN A 168 -11.57 -14.78 4.09
CA ASN A 168 -12.95 -14.54 4.55
C ASN A 168 -13.74 -13.58 3.64
N LEU A 169 -13.03 -12.80 2.81
CA LEU A 169 -13.63 -11.89 1.81
C LEU A 169 -13.73 -12.53 0.42
N GLY A 170 -13.39 -13.80 0.26
CA GLY A 170 -13.51 -14.52 -1.01
C GLY A 170 -12.21 -14.59 -1.84
N PHE A 171 -11.10 -14.03 -1.35
CA PHE A 171 -9.83 -14.17 -2.07
C PHE A 171 -9.28 -15.60 -2.01
N GLN A 172 -8.79 -16.09 -3.14
CA GLN A 172 -8.15 -17.40 -3.25
C GLN A 172 -6.69 -17.25 -3.68
N VAL A 173 -5.84 -18.17 -3.21
CA VAL A 173 -4.43 -18.20 -3.63
C VAL A 173 -4.34 -18.75 -5.05
N ILE A 174 -3.84 -17.93 -5.97
CA ILE A 174 -3.64 -18.33 -7.37
C ILE A 174 -2.17 -18.63 -7.70
N GLN A 175 -1.23 -18.06 -6.93
CA GLN A 175 0.21 -18.25 -7.15
C GLN A 175 0.97 -18.14 -5.83
N LYS A 176 2.05 -18.91 -5.71
CA LYS A 176 3.02 -18.80 -4.61
C LYS A 176 4.37 -18.41 -5.20
N GLU A 177 5.02 -17.43 -4.61
CA GLU A 177 6.31 -16.93 -5.03
C GLU A 177 7.33 -17.05 -3.91
N ASN A 178 8.57 -17.35 -4.30
CA ASN A 178 9.69 -17.46 -3.38
C ASN A 178 10.88 -16.67 -3.97
N SER A 179 11.32 -15.65 -3.26
CA SER A 179 12.43 -14.81 -3.68
C SER A 179 13.44 -14.67 -2.55
N THR A 180 14.64 -15.22 -2.76
CA THR A 180 15.74 -15.08 -1.80
C THR A 180 16.17 -13.62 -1.68
N LEU A 181 16.22 -12.89 -2.80
CA LEU A 181 16.55 -11.46 -2.82
C LEU A 181 15.58 -10.65 -1.95
N MET A 182 14.26 -10.88 -2.11
CA MET A 182 13.25 -10.23 -1.28
C MET A 182 13.40 -10.61 0.19
N GLY A 183 13.73 -11.87 0.48
CA GLY A 183 14.00 -12.34 1.83
C GLY A 183 15.15 -11.60 2.50
N VAL A 184 16.22 -11.32 1.76
CA VAL A 184 17.37 -10.53 2.24
C VAL A 184 16.98 -9.07 2.46
N LEU A 185 16.37 -8.43 1.47
CA LEU A 185 16.10 -6.99 1.49
C LEU A 185 14.98 -6.59 2.45
N THR A 186 13.89 -7.36 2.51
CA THR A 186 12.68 -7.00 3.26
C THR A 186 12.37 -7.93 4.44
N GLY A 187 13.06 -9.08 4.53
CA GLY A 187 12.74 -10.09 5.53
C GLY A 187 11.60 -11.04 5.13
N ILE A 188 11.03 -10.88 3.94
CA ILE A 188 9.90 -11.68 3.49
C ILE A 188 10.29 -12.44 2.24
N LYS A 189 10.54 -13.75 2.39
CA LYS A 189 10.99 -14.64 1.32
C LYS A 189 9.83 -15.20 0.49
N GLU A 190 8.71 -15.51 1.16
CA GLU A 190 7.61 -16.23 0.55
C GLU A 190 6.35 -15.36 0.50
N TRP A 191 5.74 -15.28 -0.68
CA TRP A 191 4.55 -14.49 -0.97
C TRP A 191 3.47 -15.35 -1.60
N ARG A 192 2.21 -14.97 -1.41
CA ARG A 192 1.04 -15.56 -2.07
C ARG A 192 0.34 -14.48 -2.85
N LYS A 193 0.22 -14.63 -4.16
CA LYS A 193 -0.72 -13.84 -4.97
C LYS A 193 -2.10 -14.41 -4.73
N MET A 194 -3.03 -13.53 -4.40
CA MET A 194 -4.42 -13.89 -4.21
C MET A 194 -5.30 -13.09 -5.16
N GLU A 195 -6.37 -13.70 -5.60
CA GLU A 195 -7.39 -13.13 -6.48
C GLU A 195 -8.75 -13.28 -5.83
N TRP A 196 -9.57 -12.23 -5.93
CA TRP A 196 -10.94 -12.29 -5.49
C TRP A 196 -11.79 -13.04 -6.51
N ILE A 197 -12.49 -14.05 -6.04
CA ILE A 197 -13.40 -14.87 -6.84
C ILE A 197 -14.83 -14.55 -6.39
N GLN A 198 -15.63 -14.04 -7.31
CA GLN A 198 -17.05 -13.79 -7.10
C GLN A 198 -17.81 -15.08 -6.84
#